data_352c9e50e858dbd7fa1a5be6c004153c
#
_entry.id   352c9e50e858dbd7fa1a5be6c004153c
#
_cell.length_a   1.000
_cell.length_b   1.000
_cell.length_c   1.000
_cell.angle_alpha   90.00
_cell.angle_beta   90.00
_cell.angle_gamma   90.00
#
_symmetry.space_group_name_H-M   'P 1'
#
loop_
_entity.id
_entity.type
_entity.pdbx_description
1 polymer ?
#
loop_
_entity_poly.entity_id
_entity_poly.type
_entity_poly.pdbx_seq_one_letter_code
_entity_poly.pdbx_strand_id
1 'polypeptide(L)'
;MDEIRKTGRVTIPTDLDVVPETLEILKKWGADAIRDCDGTDFPQQLKDADAKIYSTYYTTRKDNAWAKANPDEVQQCYIMTGFYTAPGDTVTIPLMKGISPELMQVNTNDDITRWWEVMDRTTGQPVPPEQWSYADGSVTVQAVPFHEYTVSFLAYLIWDPVHMYNATTNGWTNFEHQITFDVRQPKTHKYSMERLRKFIAEHPYVNVIRYTTFFHQFTLIFDELKREKFVDWYGYSASVSPYILNQFEQEVGYKFRPEYIIDQGYYNNQYRVPSKEFRDFQAFQRREVAKLAKEMWTSPTRAGARP
;
A
#
# COMPACT_ATOMS: atom_id res chain seq x y z
N MET A 1 -36.53 -5.14 34.21
CA MET A 1 -35.54 -5.50 33.19
C MET A 1 -34.21 -5.19 33.81
N ASP A 2 -33.42 -6.23 34.08
CA ASP A 2 -32.09 -6.04 34.62
C ASP A 2 -31.27 -5.22 33.63
N GLU A 3 -30.61 -4.19 34.11
CA GLU A 3 -29.71 -3.35 33.34
C GLU A 3 -28.58 -4.23 32.80
N ILE A 4 -28.51 -4.43 31.48
CA ILE A 4 -27.47 -5.23 30.85
C ILE A 4 -26.15 -4.52 31.13
N ARG A 5 -25.31 -5.17 31.94
CA ARG A 5 -24.02 -4.59 32.36
C ARG A 5 -23.09 -4.51 31.15
N LYS A 6 -22.67 -3.30 30.77
CA LYS A 6 -21.67 -3.07 29.73
C LYS A 6 -20.36 -3.78 30.09
N THR A 7 -19.86 -4.59 29.18
CA THR A 7 -18.65 -5.42 29.44
C THR A 7 -17.35 -4.75 28.98
N GLY A 8 -17.44 -3.64 28.25
CA GLY A 8 -16.29 -2.95 27.64
C GLY A 8 -15.66 -3.72 26.47
N ARG A 9 -16.38 -4.68 25.89
CA ARG A 9 -15.83 -5.60 24.88
C ARG A 9 -16.65 -5.76 23.61
N VAL A 10 -17.84 -5.19 23.54
CA VAL A 10 -18.72 -5.32 22.37
C VAL A 10 -18.70 -4.04 21.55
N THR A 11 -18.21 -4.12 20.32
CA THR A 11 -18.21 -3.05 19.34
C THR A 11 -19.05 -3.43 18.14
N ILE A 12 -20.04 -2.61 17.79
CA ILE A 12 -20.95 -2.86 16.67
C ILE A 12 -20.47 -2.05 15.47
N PRO A 13 -20.20 -2.68 14.31
CA PRO A 13 -20.01 -1.95 13.06
C PRO A 13 -21.33 -1.34 12.62
N THR A 14 -21.28 -0.15 12.03
CA THR A 14 -22.47 0.53 11.51
C THR A 14 -22.16 1.32 10.25
N ASP A 15 -23.19 1.55 9.47
CA ASP A 15 -23.20 2.44 8.32
C ASP A 15 -24.47 3.29 8.33
N LEU A 16 -24.58 4.26 7.43
CA LEU A 16 -25.72 5.19 7.35
C LEU A 16 -27.06 4.50 7.14
N ASP A 17 -27.04 3.40 6.38
CA ASP A 17 -28.26 2.68 6.00
C ASP A 17 -28.87 1.83 7.15
N VAL A 18 -28.15 1.64 8.25
CA VAL A 18 -28.52 0.74 9.34
C VAL A 18 -28.50 1.41 10.72
N VAL A 19 -28.65 2.72 10.77
CA VAL A 19 -28.61 3.49 12.04
C VAL A 19 -29.68 3.05 13.05
N PRO A 20 -30.95 2.86 12.67
CA PRO A 20 -31.97 2.41 13.60
C PRO A 20 -31.66 1.04 14.20
N GLU A 21 -31.28 0.08 13.37
CA GLU A 21 -30.90 -1.28 13.76
C GLU A 21 -29.68 -1.27 14.67
N THR A 22 -28.69 -0.42 14.38
CA THR A 22 -27.52 -0.24 15.22
C THR A 22 -27.88 0.22 16.63
N LEU A 23 -28.76 1.20 16.75
CA LEU A 23 -29.22 1.71 18.05
C LEU A 23 -30.03 0.67 18.82
N GLU A 24 -30.85 -0.12 18.14
CA GLU A 24 -31.58 -1.25 18.76
C GLU A 24 -30.61 -2.33 19.27
N ILE A 25 -29.66 -2.77 18.44
CA ILE A 25 -28.69 -3.79 18.79
C ILE A 25 -27.78 -3.30 19.92
N LEU A 26 -27.32 -2.04 19.87
CA LEU A 26 -26.53 -1.42 20.91
C LEU A 26 -27.19 -1.59 22.29
N LYS A 27 -28.48 -1.28 22.35
CA LYS A 27 -29.27 -1.39 23.57
C LYS A 27 -29.52 -2.83 23.96
N LYS A 28 -29.90 -3.68 23.00
CA LYS A 28 -30.27 -5.09 23.23
C LYS A 28 -29.09 -5.92 23.71
N TRP A 29 -27.89 -5.66 23.20
CA TRP A 29 -26.68 -6.40 23.54
C TRP A 29 -25.83 -5.75 24.66
N GLY A 30 -26.21 -4.56 25.11
CA GLY A 30 -25.41 -3.79 26.05
C GLY A 30 -24.03 -3.48 25.47
N ALA A 31 -23.96 -3.18 24.17
CA ALA A 31 -22.69 -2.88 23.52
C ALA A 31 -22.11 -1.55 24.02
N ASP A 32 -20.77 -1.47 24.05
CA ASP A 32 -20.03 -0.35 24.63
C ASP A 32 -19.57 0.66 23.58
N ALA A 33 -19.50 0.22 22.34
CA ALA A 33 -18.92 1.01 21.27
C ALA A 33 -19.60 0.77 19.92
N ILE A 34 -19.58 1.80 19.11
CA ILE A 34 -19.93 1.75 17.68
C ILE A 34 -18.68 2.10 16.89
N ARG A 35 -18.49 1.41 15.78
CA ARG A 35 -17.44 1.77 14.82
C ARG A 35 -18.03 2.05 13.45
N ASP A 36 -17.45 3.02 12.76
CA ASP A 36 -17.79 3.27 11.36
C ASP A 36 -17.33 2.12 10.45
N CYS A 37 -17.98 2.01 9.31
CA CYS A 37 -17.51 1.27 8.16
C CYS A 37 -16.85 2.28 7.21
N ASP A 38 -15.59 2.03 6.86
CA ASP A 38 -14.84 2.79 5.85
C ASP A 38 -14.75 4.32 6.02
N GLY A 39 -14.79 4.81 7.26
CA GLY A 39 -14.64 6.23 7.57
C GLY A 39 -15.91 7.04 7.29
N THR A 40 -17.07 6.44 7.41
CA THR A 40 -18.38 7.10 7.33
C THR A 40 -18.51 8.14 8.44
N ASP A 41 -18.98 9.36 8.11
CA ASP A 41 -19.29 10.35 9.13
C ASP A 41 -20.64 10.00 9.80
N PHE A 42 -20.63 9.92 11.13
CA PHE A 42 -21.80 9.51 11.88
C PHE A 42 -22.85 10.60 11.96
N PRO A 43 -24.14 10.24 11.77
CA PRO A 43 -25.23 11.16 12.05
C PRO A 43 -25.34 11.44 13.55
N GLN A 44 -25.97 12.55 13.90
CA GLN A 44 -26.07 13.03 15.28
C GLN A 44 -26.65 11.99 16.24
N GLN A 45 -27.61 11.19 15.78
CA GLN A 45 -28.22 10.10 16.59
C GLN A 45 -27.21 9.08 17.11
N LEU A 46 -26.18 8.74 16.31
CA LEU A 46 -25.10 7.86 16.75
C LEU A 46 -24.09 8.58 17.63
N LYS A 47 -23.85 9.89 17.37
CA LYS A 47 -22.95 10.72 18.20
C LYS A 47 -23.51 10.93 19.62
N ASP A 48 -24.83 10.95 19.75
CA ASP A 48 -25.54 11.11 21.04
C ASP A 48 -25.80 9.78 21.75
N ALA A 49 -25.49 8.65 21.13
CA ALA A 49 -25.67 7.34 21.74
C ALA A 49 -24.73 7.15 22.94
N ASP A 50 -25.19 6.47 23.98
CA ASP A 50 -24.37 6.12 25.15
C ASP A 50 -23.40 4.99 24.81
N ALA A 51 -22.47 5.27 23.88
CA ALA A 51 -21.45 4.36 23.38
C ALA A 51 -20.20 5.12 22.98
N LYS A 52 -19.05 4.47 23.07
CA LYS A 52 -17.79 5.00 22.50
C LYS A 52 -17.85 4.97 20.99
N ILE A 53 -17.33 5.99 20.35
CA ILE A 53 -17.23 6.07 18.90
C ILE A 53 -15.82 5.75 18.46
N TYR A 54 -15.71 4.73 17.61
CA TYR A 54 -14.47 4.30 16.97
C TYR A 54 -14.56 4.74 15.51
N SER A 55 -13.70 5.66 15.10
CA SER A 55 -13.67 6.13 13.72
C SER A 55 -12.46 5.60 12.97
N THR A 56 -12.68 5.20 11.74
CA THR A 56 -11.63 4.71 10.84
C THR A 56 -10.92 5.90 10.19
N TYR A 57 -9.60 5.91 10.30
CA TYR A 57 -8.74 6.92 9.70
C TYR A 57 -7.79 6.27 8.69
N TYR A 58 -7.84 6.76 7.45
CA TYR A 58 -6.99 6.28 6.36
C TYR A 58 -5.72 7.11 6.27
N THR A 59 -4.58 6.49 6.55
CA THR A 59 -3.28 7.17 6.58
C THR A 59 -2.77 7.48 5.18
N THR A 60 -2.96 6.56 4.23
CA THR A 60 -2.31 6.58 2.91
C THR A 60 -3.26 6.86 1.74
N ARG A 61 -4.51 7.16 2.00
CA ARG A 61 -5.53 7.43 0.97
C ARG A 61 -6.63 8.35 1.45
N LYS A 62 -7.72 8.50 0.69
CA LYS A 62 -8.85 9.42 0.92
C LYS A 62 -8.48 10.89 0.76
N ASP A 63 -7.50 11.17 -0.10
CA ASP A 63 -7.20 12.53 -0.59
C ASP A 63 -6.57 12.47 -1.98
N ASN A 64 -7.42 12.26 -2.98
CA ASN A 64 -6.97 12.23 -4.38
C ASN A 64 -6.43 13.58 -4.86
N ALA A 65 -6.90 14.70 -4.29
CA ALA A 65 -6.40 16.02 -4.64
C ALA A 65 -4.92 16.17 -4.26
N TRP A 66 -4.55 15.71 -3.06
CA TRP A 66 -3.15 15.65 -2.64
C TRP A 66 -2.33 14.73 -3.54
N ALA A 67 -2.78 13.50 -3.79
CA ALA A 67 -2.06 12.53 -4.60
C ALA A 67 -1.81 13.05 -6.03
N LYS A 68 -2.83 13.64 -6.67
CA LYS A 68 -2.71 14.24 -8.01
C LYS A 68 -1.78 15.45 -8.05
N ALA A 69 -1.73 16.24 -6.98
CA ALA A 69 -0.83 17.39 -6.85
C ALA A 69 0.62 17.00 -6.52
N ASN A 70 0.85 15.77 -6.08
CA ASN A 70 2.16 15.26 -5.66
C ASN A 70 2.42 13.84 -6.23
N PRO A 71 2.47 13.70 -7.56
CA PRO A 71 2.55 12.40 -8.22
C PRO A 71 3.86 11.65 -7.90
N ASP A 72 4.92 12.37 -7.56
CA ASP A 72 6.21 11.85 -7.11
C ASP A 72 6.15 11.17 -5.73
N GLU A 73 5.12 11.48 -4.93
CA GLU A 73 4.91 10.90 -3.61
C GLU A 73 3.81 9.84 -3.56
N VAL A 74 3.28 9.45 -4.71
CA VAL A 74 2.38 8.31 -4.85
C VAL A 74 3.15 7.03 -4.49
N GLN A 75 2.45 6.10 -3.88
CA GLN A 75 3.01 4.83 -3.46
C GLN A 75 3.51 4.01 -4.66
N GLN A 76 4.62 3.31 -4.48
CA GLN A 76 5.26 2.52 -5.53
C GLN A 76 5.44 1.07 -5.09
N CYS A 77 5.54 0.19 -6.07
CA CYS A 77 5.96 -1.19 -5.88
C CYS A 77 6.92 -1.64 -6.97
N TYR A 78 7.65 -2.74 -6.72
CA TYR A 78 8.38 -3.43 -7.77
C TYR A 78 7.47 -4.41 -8.50
N ILE A 79 7.60 -4.41 -9.82
CA ILE A 79 6.95 -5.36 -10.71
C ILE A 79 8.03 -6.04 -11.55
N MET A 80 7.86 -7.33 -11.82
CA MET A 80 8.66 -8.09 -12.77
C MET A 80 7.84 -8.43 -14.01
N THR A 81 8.43 -8.27 -15.19
CA THR A 81 7.86 -8.76 -16.46
C THR A 81 7.73 -10.28 -16.46
N GLY A 82 7.03 -10.83 -17.42
CA GLY A 82 7.17 -12.25 -17.78
C GLY A 82 8.58 -12.58 -18.26
N PHE A 83 8.85 -13.87 -18.46
CA PHE A 83 10.10 -14.36 -19.03
C PHE A 83 10.08 -14.19 -20.55
N TYR A 84 11.18 -13.70 -21.11
CA TYR A 84 11.35 -13.48 -22.54
C TYR A 84 12.61 -14.19 -23.03
N THR A 85 12.43 -15.19 -23.88
CA THR A 85 13.56 -15.87 -24.52
C THR A 85 14.08 -15.02 -25.66
N ALA A 86 15.39 -14.77 -25.68
CA ALA A 86 16.03 -14.01 -26.74
C ALA A 86 16.12 -14.85 -28.05
N PRO A 87 15.54 -14.35 -29.15
CA PRO A 87 15.63 -15.08 -30.44
C PRO A 87 16.98 -14.90 -31.12
N GLY A 88 17.80 -13.99 -30.68
CA GLY A 88 19.10 -13.62 -31.23
C GLY A 88 19.88 -12.74 -30.25
N ASP A 89 20.75 -11.86 -30.79
CA ASP A 89 21.65 -11.02 -29.99
C ASP A 89 20.94 -9.86 -29.27
N THR A 90 19.62 -9.74 -29.43
CA THR A 90 18.78 -8.78 -28.73
C THR A 90 17.42 -9.34 -28.39
N VAL A 91 16.82 -8.82 -27.32
CA VAL A 91 15.40 -9.07 -26.98
C VAL A 91 14.74 -7.79 -26.50
N THR A 92 13.52 -7.52 -26.95
CA THR A 92 12.70 -6.39 -26.52
C THR A 92 11.58 -6.86 -25.61
N ILE A 93 11.50 -6.28 -24.42
CA ILE A 93 10.63 -6.72 -23.33
C ILE A 93 9.65 -5.59 -23.00
N PRO A 94 8.37 -5.71 -23.38
CA PRO A 94 7.35 -4.73 -23.00
C PRO A 94 7.04 -4.83 -21.51
N LEU A 95 7.17 -3.71 -20.78
CA LEU A 95 7.07 -3.71 -19.32
C LEU A 95 5.65 -4.02 -18.81
N MET A 96 4.64 -3.42 -19.43
CA MET A 96 3.25 -3.51 -18.94
C MET A 96 2.44 -4.63 -19.56
N LYS A 97 3.06 -5.51 -20.37
CA LYS A 97 2.34 -6.65 -20.94
C LYS A 97 1.85 -7.60 -19.85
N GLY A 98 0.56 -7.83 -19.81
CA GLY A 98 -0.07 -8.66 -18.78
C GLY A 98 -0.24 -7.94 -17.44
N ILE A 99 -0.25 -6.60 -17.40
CA ILE A 99 -0.47 -5.79 -16.21
C ILE A 99 -1.52 -4.72 -16.54
N SER A 100 -2.50 -4.54 -15.67
CA SER A 100 -3.56 -3.54 -15.87
C SER A 100 -3.00 -2.11 -15.78
N PRO A 101 -3.11 -1.31 -16.85
CA PRO A 101 -2.68 0.08 -16.83
C PRO A 101 -3.59 0.99 -15.99
N GLU A 102 -4.76 0.50 -15.58
CA GLU A 102 -5.66 1.23 -14.68
C GLU A 102 -5.16 1.22 -13.23
N LEU A 103 -4.34 0.23 -12.87
CA LEU A 103 -3.82 0.09 -11.50
C LEU A 103 -2.44 0.72 -11.34
N MET A 104 -1.61 0.63 -12.37
CA MET A 104 -0.19 0.91 -12.25
C MET A 104 0.35 1.72 -13.42
N GLN A 105 1.33 2.56 -13.11
CA GLN A 105 2.07 3.35 -14.09
C GLN A 105 3.57 3.17 -13.88
N VAL A 106 4.31 2.88 -14.95
CA VAL A 106 5.79 2.76 -14.89
C VAL A 106 6.40 4.06 -14.35
N ASN A 107 7.27 3.96 -13.38
CA ASN A 107 8.05 5.10 -12.90
C ASN A 107 9.29 5.30 -13.77
N THR A 108 9.27 6.34 -14.58
CA THR A 108 10.39 6.80 -15.41
C THR A 108 10.95 8.16 -14.94
N ASN A 109 10.45 8.69 -13.82
CA ASN A 109 10.89 9.98 -13.27
C ASN A 109 12.21 9.88 -12.50
N ASP A 110 12.47 8.71 -11.94
CA ASP A 110 13.69 8.40 -11.21
C ASP A 110 14.74 7.76 -12.14
N ASP A 111 15.98 7.66 -11.67
CA ASP A 111 17.06 7.01 -12.41
C ASP A 111 16.76 5.51 -12.61
N ILE A 112 16.29 5.15 -13.79
CA ILE A 112 15.92 3.80 -14.14
C ILE A 112 17.13 2.84 -14.10
N THR A 113 18.33 3.31 -14.43
CA THR A 113 19.53 2.48 -14.42
C THR A 113 19.97 2.11 -13.00
N ARG A 114 19.55 2.92 -12.04
CA ARG A 114 19.80 2.70 -10.62
C ARG A 114 18.74 1.83 -9.96
N TRP A 115 17.48 2.00 -10.33
CA TRP A 115 16.34 1.42 -9.61
C TRP A 115 15.67 0.27 -10.33
N TRP A 116 15.95 0.05 -11.61
CA TRP A 116 15.49 -1.15 -12.32
C TRP A 116 16.59 -2.18 -12.41
N GLU A 117 16.22 -3.42 -12.64
CA GLU A 117 17.18 -4.52 -12.80
C GLU A 117 16.72 -5.43 -13.94
N VAL A 118 17.60 -5.63 -14.90
CA VAL A 118 17.44 -6.65 -15.94
C VAL A 118 18.21 -7.89 -15.49
N MET A 119 17.54 -9.04 -15.52
CA MET A 119 18.15 -10.31 -15.13
C MET A 119 18.20 -11.26 -16.32
N ASP A 120 19.36 -11.83 -16.56
CA ASP A 120 19.51 -13.06 -17.33
C ASP A 120 19.13 -14.24 -16.43
N ARG A 121 17.96 -14.79 -16.61
CA ARG A 121 17.41 -15.87 -15.78
C ARG A 121 18.06 -17.21 -16.05
N THR A 122 18.68 -17.38 -17.23
CA THR A 122 19.44 -18.59 -17.58
C THR A 122 20.72 -18.70 -16.76
N THR A 123 21.42 -17.58 -16.57
CA THR A 123 22.67 -17.52 -15.78
C THR A 123 22.45 -17.13 -14.33
N GLY A 124 21.30 -16.51 -14.02
CA GLY A 124 21.03 -15.93 -12.71
C GLY A 124 21.81 -14.63 -12.43
N GLN A 125 22.38 -13.99 -13.45
CA GLN A 125 23.19 -12.78 -13.31
C GLN A 125 22.42 -11.54 -13.75
N PRO A 126 22.64 -10.37 -13.11
CA PRO A 126 22.14 -9.11 -13.60
C PRO A 126 22.85 -8.71 -14.89
N VAL A 127 22.09 -8.13 -15.82
CA VAL A 127 22.62 -7.52 -17.04
C VAL A 127 23.09 -6.10 -16.71
N PRO A 128 24.34 -5.73 -17.02
CA PRO A 128 24.85 -4.39 -16.77
C PRO A 128 23.99 -3.29 -17.45
N PRO A 129 23.83 -2.11 -16.82
CA PRO A 129 22.98 -1.03 -17.36
C PRO A 129 23.35 -0.57 -18.79
N GLU A 130 24.63 -0.68 -19.18
CA GLU A 130 25.11 -0.33 -20.51
C GLU A 130 24.71 -1.33 -21.60
N GLN A 131 24.18 -2.48 -21.23
CA GLN A 131 23.73 -3.53 -22.15
C GLN A 131 22.23 -3.55 -22.37
N TRP A 132 21.50 -2.58 -21.82
CA TRP A 132 20.08 -2.44 -22.08
C TRP A 132 19.66 -0.97 -22.14
N SER A 133 18.53 -0.72 -22.77
CA SER A 133 17.95 0.62 -22.87
C SER A 133 16.43 0.56 -22.77
N TYR A 134 15.83 1.66 -22.32
CA TYR A 134 14.38 1.80 -22.24
C TYR A 134 13.89 2.81 -23.27
N ALA A 135 12.90 2.44 -24.04
CA ALA A 135 12.18 3.32 -24.95
C ALA A 135 10.74 2.80 -25.16
N ASP A 136 9.79 3.71 -25.29
CA ASP A 136 8.40 3.44 -25.70
C ASP A 136 7.74 2.29 -24.89
N GLY A 137 7.93 2.28 -23.58
CA GLY A 137 7.32 1.26 -22.70
C GLY A 137 7.98 -0.12 -22.71
N SER A 138 9.13 -0.24 -23.35
CA SER A 138 9.88 -1.50 -23.50
C SER A 138 11.35 -1.33 -23.14
N VAL A 139 11.94 -2.40 -22.63
CA VAL A 139 13.39 -2.53 -22.44
C VAL A 139 13.96 -3.41 -23.53
N THR A 140 14.98 -2.91 -24.24
CA THR A 140 15.75 -3.70 -25.21
C THR A 140 17.08 -4.08 -24.58
N VAL A 141 17.39 -5.37 -24.57
CA VAL A 141 18.55 -5.98 -23.94
C VAL A 141 19.49 -6.52 -25.02
N GLN A 142 20.81 -6.24 -24.89
CA GLN A 142 21.83 -6.99 -25.62
C GLN A 142 21.89 -8.40 -24.99
N ALA A 143 21.48 -9.39 -25.76
CA ALA A 143 21.14 -10.70 -25.25
C ALA A 143 22.10 -11.81 -25.79
N VAL A 144 22.18 -12.88 -25.03
CA VAL A 144 22.73 -14.14 -25.54
C VAL A 144 21.56 -14.94 -26.14
N PRO A 145 21.69 -15.44 -27.37
CA PRO A 145 20.62 -16.23 -28.00
C PRO A 145 20.13 -17.38 -27.10
N PHE A 146 18.79 -17.55 -27.05
CA PHE A 146 18.09 -18.56 -26.26
C PHE A 146 18.15 -18.41 -24.75
N HIS A 147 18.83 -17.39 -24.21
CA HIS A 147 18.70 -17.06 -22.79
C HIS A 147 17.35 -16.40 -22.51
N GLU A 148 16.88 -16.55 -21.27
CA GLU A 148 15.64 -15.93 -20.78
C GLU A 148 15.96 -14.70 -19.96
N TYR A 149 15.19 -13.62 -20.20
CA TYR A 149 15.37 -12.34 -19.54
C TYR A 149 14.09 -11.86 -18.87
N THR A 150 14.25 -11.13 -17.77
CA THR A 150 13.17 -10.40 -17.10
C THR A 150 13.63 -9.01 -16.75
N VAL A 151 12.68 -8.07 -16.60
CA VAL A 151 12.92 -6.73 -16.11
C VAL A 151 12.12 -6.53 -14.83
N SER A 152 12.81 -6.11 -13.76
CA SER A 152 12.19 -5.67 -12.52
C SER A 152 12.22 -4.15 -12.47
N PHE A 153 11.09 -3.49 -12.35
CA PHE A 153 10.95 -2.05 -12.45
C PHE A 153 10.01 -1.47 -11.39
N LEU A 154 10.20 -0.18 -11.07
CA LEU A 154 9.31 0.56 -10.19
C LEU A 154 8.05 1.00 -10.94
N ALA A 155 6.91 0.87 -10.28
CA ALA A 155 5.65 1.38 -10.77
C ALA A 155 4.88 2.11 -9.67
N TYR A 156 4.23 3.22 -10.04
CA TYR A 156 3.29 3.93 -9.17
C TYR A 156 1.97 3.18 -9.09
N LEU A 157 1.40 3.11 -7.89
CA LEU A 157 0.06 2.59 -7.63
C LEU A 157 -0.97 3.72 -7.85
N ILE A 158 -1.45 3.85 -9.08
CA ILE A 158 -2.39 4.93 -9.46
C ILE A 158 -3.84 4.67 -9.09
N TRP A 159 -4.14 3.45 -8.63
CA TRP A 159 -5.41 3.09 -8.01
C TRP A 159 -5.16 2.19 -6.80
N ASP A 160 -5.80 2.50 -5.68
CA ASP A 160 -5.69 1.70 -4.46
C ASP A 160 -6.09 0.23 -4.73
N PRO A 161 -5.24 -0.75 -4.42
CA PRO A 161 -5.50 -2.15 -4.75
C PRO A 161 -6.77 -2.70 -4.11
N VAL A 162 -7.16 -2.24 -2.92
CA VAL A 162 -8.40 -2.69 -2.24
C VAL A 162 -9.63 -2.23 -3.01
N HIS A 163 -9.62 -0.97 -3.44
CA HIS A 163 -10.71 -0.44 -4.25
C HIS A 163 -10.77 -1.11 -5.61
N MET A 164 -9.61 -1.34 -6.25
CA MET A 164 -9.54 -2.08 -7.51
C MET A 164 -10.10 -3.49 -7.34
N TYR A 165 -9.73 -4.20 -6.28
CA TYR A 165 -10.26 -5.52 -5.96
C TYR A 165 -11.78 -5.49 -5.81
N ASN A 166 -12.31 -4.57 -5.02
CA ASN A 166 -13.75 -4.47 -4.80
C ASN A 166 -14.52 -4.11 -6.08
N ALA A 167 -14.00 -3.24 -6.92
CA ALA A 167 -14.58 -2.93 -8.21
C ALA A 167 -14.60 -4.15 -9.14
N THR A 168 -13.51 -4.91 -9.16
CA THR A 168 -13.33 -6.03 -10.08
C THR A 168 -14.08 -7.29 -9.64
N THR A 169 -14.04 -7.62 -8.34
CA THR A 169 -14.58 -8.89 -7.82
C THR A 169 -15.95 -8.75 -7.18
N ASN A 170 -16.27 -7.58 -6.59
CA ASN A 170 -17.52 -7.35 -5.88
C ASN A 170 -18.50 -6.43 -6.63
N GLY A 171 -18.11 -5.96 -7.82
CA GLY A 171 -18.97 -5.10 -8.65
C GLY A 171 -19.25 -3.72 -8.06
N TRP A 172 -18.41 -3.23 -7.14
CA TRP A 172 -18.57 -1.90 -6.57
C TRP A 172 -18.19 -0.83 -7.59
N THR A 173 -19.15 -0.02 -8.01
CA THR A 173 -18.97 0.98 -9.07
C THR A 173 -19.15 2.42 -8.61
N ASN A 174 -19.76 2.63 -7.43
CA ASN A 174 -20.21 3.95 -6.97
C ASN A 174 -19.20 4.61 -6.00
N PHE A 175 -17.92 4.56 -6.32
CA PHE A 175 -16.91 5.27 -5.52
C PHE A 175 -15.77 5.79 -6.40
N GLU A 176 -15.15 6.86 -5.95
CA GLU A 176 -13.97 7.42 -6.62
C GLU A 176 -12.79 6.48 -6.48
N HIS A 177 -12.02 6.28 -7.57
CA HIS A 177 -10.76 5.56 -7.52
C HIS A 177 -9.79 6.28 -6.59
N GLN A 178 -9.43 5.63 -5.49
CA GLN A 178 -8.49 6.20 -4.53
C GLN A 178 -7.06 5.99 -4.99
N ILE A 179 -6.26 7.03 -4.95
CA ILE A 179 -4.81 6.98 -5.20
C ILE A 179 -4.11 6.91 -3.85
N THR A 180 -3.17 5.99 -3.71
CA THR A 180 -2.39 5.86 -2.49
C THR A 180 -1.13 6.71 -2.54
N PHE A 181 -0.76 7.31 -1.41
CA PHE A 181 0.46 8.09 -1.25
C PHE A 181 1.35 7.49 -0.16
N ASP A 182 2.66 7.65 -0.32
CA ASP A 182 3.65 7.09 0.62
C ASP A 182 3.91 8.06 1.78
N VAL A 183 3.29 7.79 2.91
CA VAL A 183 3.40 8.58 4.14
C VAL A 183 4.83 8.65 4.70
N ARG A 184 5.76 7.87 4.20
CA ARG A 184 7.18 7.92 4.59
C ARG A 184 7.97 8.99 3.82
N GLN A 185 7.47 9.44 2.68
CA GLN A 185 8.06 10.56 1.95
C GLN A 185 7.94 11.84 2.78
N PRO A 186 8.98 12.66 2.90
CA PRO A 186 9.00 13.78 3.85
C PRO A 186 7.85 14.77 3.70
N LYS A 187 7.46 15.08 2.47
CA LYS A 187 6.38 16.01 2.15
C LYS A 187 5.02 15.43 2.52
N THR A 188 4.77 14.16 2.13
CA THR A 188 3.54 13.45 2.48
C THR A 188 3.48 13.14 3.97
N HIS A 189 4.62 12.84 4.60
CA HIS A 189 4.67 12.65 6.05
C HIS A 189 4.17 13.89 6.80
N LYS A 190 4.74 15.05 6.49
CA LYS A 190 4.30 16.33 7.07
C LYS A 190 2.81 16.56 6.86
N TYR A 191 2.35 16.42 5.63
CA TYR A 191 0.94 16.56 5.27
C TYR A 191 0.05 15.60 6.05
N SER A 192 0.40 14.32 6.13
CA SER A 192 -0.38 13.29 6.83
C SER A 192 -0.51 13.59 8.33
N MET A 193 0.55 14.12 8.95
CA MET A 193 0.52 14.52 10.35
C MET A 193 -0.36 15.76 10.58
N GLU A 194 -0.34 16.74 9.68
CA GLU A 194 -1.22 17.90 9.72
C GLU A 194 -2.69 17.50 9.52
N ARG A 195 -2.95 16.63 8.55
CA ARG A 195 -4.28 16.08 8.28
C ARG A 195 -4.84 15.30 9.47
N LEU A 196 -4.00 14.50 10.15
CA LEU A 196 -4.42 13.80 11.37
C LEU A 196 -4.81 14.77 12.49
N ARG A 197 -4.01 15.81 12.72
CA ARG A 197 -4.34 16.84 13.73
C ARG A 197 -5.65 17.54 13.43
N LYS A 198 -5.87 17.88 12.16
CA LYS A 198 -7.12 18.47 11.67
C LYS A 198 -8.31 17.53 11.93
N PHE A 199 -8.17 16.23 11.55
CA PHE A 199 -9.20 15.23 11.81
C PHE A 199 -9.57 15.15 13.29
N ILE A 200 -8.59 15.09 14.18
CA ILE A 200 -8.81 15.06 15.65
C ILE A 200 -9.57 16.31 16.13
N ALA A 201 -9.23 17.47 15.60
CA ALA A 201 -9.88 18.72 15.98
C ALA A 201 -11.34 18.81 15.49
N GLU A 202 -11.60 18.33 14.29
CA GLU A 202 -12.92 18.38 13.65
C GLU A 202 -13.87 17.28 14.15
N HIS A 203 -13.35 16.20 14.73
CA HIS A 203 -14.15 15.06 15.20
C HIS A 203 -14.06 14.88 16.73
N PRO A 204 -14.51 15.88 17.50
CA PRO A 204 -14.40 15.86 18.96
C PRO A 204 -15.20 14.74 19.64
N TYR A 205 -16.13 14.12 18.97
CA TYR A 205 -16.95 13.02 19.46
C TYR A 205 -16.26 11.65 19.34
N VAL A 206 -15.20 11.52 18.53
CA VAL A 206 -14.45 10.28 18.37
C VAL A 206 -13.64 9.96 19.61
N ASN A 207 -13.83 8.78 20.18
CA ASN A 207 -13.12 8.31 21.36
C ASN A 207 -11.86 7.50 21.00
N VAL A 208 -11.93 6.74 19.90
CA VAL A 208 -10.84 5.90 19.42
C VAL A 208 -10.68 6.06 17.92
N ILE A 209 -9.46 6.34 17.48
CA ILE A 209 -9.10 6.39 16.07
C ILE A 209 -8.53 5.01 15.68
N ARG A 210 -9.13 4.39 14.68
CA ARG A 210 -8.67 3.15 14.09
C ARG A 210 -7.88 3.47 12.82
N TYR A 211 -6.57 3.40 12.89
CA TYR A 211 -5.74 3.53 11.71
C TYR A 211 -5.90 2.32 10.80
N THR A 212 -6.18 2.56 9.54
CA THR A 212 -6.21 1.54 8.50
C THR A 212 -5.38 1.98 7.30
N THR A 213 -4.94 1.03 6.49
CA THR A 213 -3.99 1.31 5.40
C THR A 213 -2.83 2.17 5.88
N PHE A 214 -2.22 1.75 6.96
CA PHE A 214 -1.13 2.44 7.65
C PHE A 214 0.10 2.58 6.76
N PHE A 215 0.47 1.47 6.17
CA PHE A 215 1.18 1.27 4.91
C PHE A 215 0.23 0.51 3.98
N HIS A 216 0.64 0.11 2.82
CA HIS A 216 -0.08 -0.92 2.13
C HIS A 216 -0.01 -2.22 2.92
N GLN A 217 -1.17 -2.75 3.30
CA GLN A 217 -1.26 -4.05 3.95
C GLN A 217 -1.05 -5.19 2.95
N PHE A 218 -1.34 -4.92 1.65
CA PHE A 218 -1.15 -5.87 0.58
C PHE A 218 -1.08 -5.16 -0.77
N THR A 219 -0.47 -5.82 -1.74
CA THR A 219 -0.44 -5.38 -3.14
C THR A 219 -1.13 -6.41 -3.99
N LEU A 220 -2.02 -5.96 -4.85
CA LEU A 220 -2.70 -6.77 -5.86
C LEU A 220 -2.27 -6.30 -7.24
N ILE A 221 -1.96 -7.26 -8.11
CA ILE A 221 -1.66 -7.00 -9.52
C ILE A 221 -2.67 -7.78 -10.36
N PHE A 222 -3.44 -7.05 -11.16
CA PHE A 222 -4.36 -7.60 -12.13
C PHE A 222 -3.79 -7.49 -13.54
N ASP A 223 -4.14 -8.44 -14.39
CA ASP A 223 -3.86 -8.37 -15.81
C ASP A 223 -4.88 -7.48 -16.56
N GLU A 224 -4.70 -7.34 -17.87
CA GLU A 224 -5.58 -6.50 -18.73
C GLU A 224 -7.03 -7.05 -18.78
N LEU A 225 -7.22 -8.31 -18.45
CA LEU A 225 -8.54 -8.97 -18.37
C LEU A 225 -9.13 -8.94 -16.97
N LYS A 226 -8.57 -8.14 -16.07
CA LYS A 226 -8.98 -8.03 -14.66
C LYS A 226 -8.88 -9.35 -13.88
N ARG A 227 -7.97 -10.25 -14.28
CA ARG A 227 -7.67 -11.46 -13.53
C ARG A 227 -6.52 -11.18 -12.57
N GLU A 228 -6.64 -11.67 -11.35
CA GLU A 228 -5.59 -11.55 -10.35
C GLU A 228 -4.33 -12.32 -10.81
N LYS A 229 -3.23 -11.61 -10.88
CA LYS A 229 -1.93 -12.13 -11.28
C LYS A 229 -1.00 -12.37 -10.10
N PHE A 230 -1.10 -11.53 -9.09
CA PHE A 230 -0.22 -11.56 -7.95
C PHE A 230 -0.85 -10.88 -6.74
N VAL A 231 -0.63 -11.47 -5.57
CA VAL A 231 -0.99 -10.89 -4.25
C VAL A 231 0.21 -10.94 -3.32
N ASP A 232 0.58 -9.79 -2.82
CA ASP A 232 1.48 -9.67 -1.67
C ASP A 232 0.65 -9.28 -0.43
N TRP A 233 0.29 -10.25 0.37
CA TRP A 233 -0.54 -10.05 1.56
C TRP A 233 0.12 -9.22 2.65
N TYR A 234 1.43 -9.12 2.64
CA TYR A 234 2.18 -8.36 3.64
C TYR A 234 2.58 -6.96 3.16
N GLY A 235 2.38 -6.66 1.88
CA GLY A 235 2.71 -5.38 1.28
C GLY A 235 4.21 -5.07 1.22
N TYR A 236 5.08 -6.07 1.33
CA TYR A 236 6.53 -5.84 1.30
C TYR A 236 7.05 -5.45 -0.08
N SER A 237 6.35 -5.81 -1.14
CA SER A 237 6.67 -5.38 -2.51
C SER A 237 6.16 -3.97 -2.81
N ALA A 238 5.25 -3.44 -1.99
CA ALA A 238 4.77 -2.08 -2.05
C ALA A 238 5.54 -1.18 -1.07
N SER A 239 5.29 0.12 -1.15
CA SER A 239 5.96 1.10 -0.29
C SER A 239 7.48 1.07 -0.46
N VAL A 240 7.93 0.91 -1.66
CA VAL A 240 9.30 1.11 -2.11
C VAL A 240 9.36 2.38 -2.94
N SER A 241 10.21 3.30 -2.56
CA SER A 241 10.51 4.49 -3.35
C SER A 241 12.00 4.73 -3.31
N PRO A 242 12.60 5.43 -4.26
CA PRO A 242 14.02 5.79 -4.21
C PRO A 242 14.43 6.42 -2.88
N TYR A 243 13.57 7.25 -2.29
CA TYR A 243 13.79 7.84 -0.98
C TYR A 243 13.94 6.78 0.12
N ILE A 244 13.01 5.86 0.22
CA ILE A 244 13.00 4.80 1.25
C ILE A 244 14.12 3.79 1.01
N LEU A 245 14.38 3.44 -0.24
CA LEU A 245 15.46 2.52 -0.58
C LEU A 245 16.84 3.11 -0.27
N ASN A 246 17.04 4.41 -0.47
CA ASN A 246 18.25 5.10 -0.04
C ASN A 246 18.42 5.07 1.49
N GLN A 247 17.35 5.23 2.25
CA GLN A 247 17.42 5.09 3.72
C GLN A 247 17.77 3.66 4.14
N PHE A 248 17.17 2.67 3.49
CA PHE A 248 17.52 1.27 3.72
C PHE A 248 19.00 1.01 3.46
N GLU A 249 19.56 1.46 2.32
CA GLU A 249 20.96 1.30 1.98
C GLU A 249 21.89 1.94 3.01
N GLN A 250 21.54 3.14 3.48
CA GLN A 250 22.31 3.83 4.53
C GLN A 250 22.33 3.03 5.85
N GLU A 251 21.22 2.39 6.19
CA GLU A 251 21.11 1.61 7.42
C GLU A 251 21.87 0.28 7.34
N VAL A 252 21.77 -0.42 6.22
CA VAL A 252 22.36 -1.77 6.09
C VAL A 252 23.79 -1.76 5.56
N GLY A 253 24.26 -0.67 4.94
CA GLY A 253 25.61 -0.50 4.43
C GLY A 253 25.90 -1.20 3.09
N TYR A 254 24.87 -1.63 2.37
CA TYR A 254 25.01 -2.22 1.03
C TYR A 254 23.91 -1.73 0.08
N LYS A 255 24.16 -1.89 -1.23
CA LYS A 255 23.24 -1.45 -2.27
C LYS A 255 22.02 -2.35 -2.37
N PHE A 256 20.85 -1.73 -2.47
CA PHE A 256 19.59 -2.44 -2.74
C PHE A 256 19.57 -2.95 -4.18
N ARG A 257 18.98 -4.13 -4.35
CA ARG A 257 18.66 -4.71 -5.65
C ARG A 257 17.18 -5.11 -5.70
N PRO A 258 16.48 -4.82 -6.80
CA PRO A 258 15.09 -5.25 -7.02
C PRO A 258 14.87 -6.75 -6.76
N GLU A 259 15.85 -7.57 -7.12
CA GLU A 259 15.81 -9.02 -6.94
C GLU A 259 15.60 -9.46 -5.48
N TYR A 260 16.00 -8.64 -4.50
CA TYR A 260 15.77 -8.94 -3.07
C TYR A 260 14.28 -9.01 -2.73
N ILE A 261 13.44 -8.22 -3.40
CA ILE A 261 11.98 -8.27 -3.26
C ILE A 261 11.37 -9.25 -4.27
N ILE A 262 11.82 -9.20 -5.52
CA ILE A 262 11.25 -9.95 -6.63
C ILE A 262 11.46 -11.46 -6.48
N ASP A 263 12.63 -11.89 -5.97
CA ASP A 263 12.93 -13.31 -5.73
C ASP A 263 12.52 -14.21 -6.91
N GLN A 264 13.07 -13.95 -8.09
CA GLN A 264 12.80 -14.70 -9.32
C GLN A 264 11.32 -14.68 -9.78
N GLY A 265 10.52 -13.75 -9.29
CA GLY A 265 9.09 -13.68 -9.53
C GLY A 265 8.23 -14.35 -8.45
N TYR A 266 8.83 -14.94 -7.42
CA TYR A 266 8.11 -15.52 -6.29
C TYR A 266 7.73 -14.51 -5.22
N TYR A 267 8.31 -13.31 -5.24
CA TYR A 267 8.05 -12.22 -4.29
C TYR A 267 8.15 -12.67 -2.82
N ASN A 268 9.12 -13.54 -2.53
CA ASN A 268 9.34 -14.09 -1.18
C ASN A 268 8.05 -14.65 -0.55
N ASN A 269 7.24 -15.36 -1.32
CA ASN A 269 6.01 -15.95 -0.81
C ASN A 269 6.30 -16.92 0.36
N GLN A 270 5.24 -17.33 1.06
CA GLN A 270 5.33 -18.11 2.31
C GLN A 270 6.05 -19.47 2.18
N TYR A 271 6.25 -19.97 0.97
CA TYR A 271 6.93 -21.23 0.69
C TYR A 271 8.43 -21.05 0.38
N ARG A 272 8.90 -19.81 0.33
CA ARG A 272 10.29 -19.47 0.06
C ARG A 272 11.05 -19.28 1.36
N VAL A 273 12.33 -19.66 1.35
CA VAL A 273 13.26 -19.27 2.43
C VAL A 273 13.77 -17.87 2.09
N PRO A 274 13.41 -16.84 2.85
CA PRO A 274 13.79 -15.48 2.53
C PRO A 274 15.31 -15.31 2.60
N SER A 275 15.88 -14.54 1.66
CA SER A 275 17.28 -14.16 1.67
C SER A 275 17.61 -13.31 2.90
N LYS A 276 18.91 -13.13 3.18
CA LYS A 276 19.35 -12.21 4.24
C LYS A 276 18.89 -10.78 3.93
N GLU A 277 19.06 -10.34 2.70
CA GLU A 277 18.74 -9.01 2.22
C GLU A 277 17.23 -8.71 2.35
N PHE A 278 16.39 -9.68 2.01
CA PHE A 278 14.94 -9.53 2.21
C PHE A 278 14.58 -9.48 3.70
N ARG A 279 15.20 -10.27 4.56
CA ARG A 279 15.00 -10.18 6.01
C ARG A 279 15.40 -8.83 6.59
N ASP A 280 16.54 -8.29 6.12
CA ASP A 280 17.00 -6.95 6.51
C ASP A 280 15.99 -5.89 6.07
N PHE A 281 15.47 -5.99 4.83
CA PHE A 281 14.43 -5.11 4.33
C PHE A 281 13.12 -5.20 5.14
N GLN A 282 12.67 -6.40 5.48
CA GLN A 282 11.52 -6.59 6.36
C GLN A 282 11.73 -5.96 7.74
N ALA A 283 12.93 -6.14 8.31
CA ALA A 283 13.27 -5.57 9.61
C ALA A 283 13.26 -4.03 9.56
N PHE A 284 13.83 -3.45 8.50
CA PHE A 284 13.76 -2.01 8.22
C PHE A 284 12.30 -1.53 8.13
N GLN A 285 11.48 -2.16 7.29
CA GLN A 285 10.06 -1.80 7.14
C GLN A 285 9.30 -1.83 8.48
N ARG A 286 9.52 -2.86 9.30
CA ARG A 286 8.88 -2.96 10.61
C ARG A 286 9.26 -1.81 11.54
N ARG A 287 10.53 -1.37 11.52
CA ARG A 287 10.98 -0.22 12.31
C ARG A 287 10.33 1.08 11.85
N GLU A 288 10.27 1.30 10.54
CA GLU A 288 9.63 2.50 9.98
C GLU A 288 8.13 2.54 10.29
N VAL A 289 7.43 1.40 10.19
CA VAL A 289 6.02 1.29 10.62
C VAL A 289 5.86 1.61 12.10
N ALA A 290 6.70 1.04 12.96
CA ALA A 290 6.63 1.27 14.40
C ALA A 290 6.93 2.73 14.77
N LYS A 291 7.88 3.36 14.07
CA LYS A 291 8.22 4.78 14.24
C LYS A 291 7.03 5.68 13.87
N LEU A 292 6.43 5.46 12.70
CA LEU A 292 5.24 6.19 12.27
C LEU A 292 4.07 5.97 13.25
N ALA A 293 3.83 4.73 13.65
CA ALA A 293 2.77 4.41 14.62
C ALA A 293 2.96 5.16 15.94
N LYS A 294 4.18 5.18 16.46
CA LYS A 294 4.52 5.92 17.68
C LYS A 294 4.28 7.41 17.51
N GLU A 295 4.68 8.00 16.40
CA GLU A 295 4.50 9.42 16.12
C GLU A 295 3.02 9.79 16.03
N MET A 296 2.23 9.00 15.29
CA MET A 296 0.79 9.22 15.18
C MET A 296 0.05 9.03 16.51
N TRP A 297 0.52 8.10 17.33
CA TRP A 297 -0.02 7.87 18.68
C TRP A 297 0.28 9.03 19.64
N THR A 298 1.49 9.57 19.57
CA THR A 298 1.93 10.68 20.43
C THR A 298 1.59 12.06 19.87
N SER A 299 1.08 12.13 18.65
CA SER A 299 0.57 13.39 18.06
C SER A 299 -0.52 13.95 18.97
N PRO A 300 -0.57 15.26 19.25
CA PRO A 300 -1.27 15.81 20.41
C PRO A 300 -2.72 15.34 20.43
N THR A 301 -2.96 14.34 21.23
CA THR A 301 -4.26 14.02 21.78
C THR A 301 -4.77 15.30 22.43
N ARG A 302 -6.07 15.54 22.42
CA ARG A 302 -6.72 16.61 23.16
C ARG A 302 -6.03 16.78 24.52
N ALA A 303 -5.80 17.99 24.93
CA ALA A 303 -5.44 18.25 26.31
C ALA A 303 -6.46 17.56 27.22
N GLY A 304 -6.07 16.43 27.83
CA GLY A 304 -6.92 15.62 28.73
C GLY A 304 -7.39 14.25 28.23
N ALA A 305 -7.17 13.84 26.98
CA ALA A 305 -7.43 12.46 26.55
C ALA A 305 -6.21 11.61 26.92
N ARG A 306 -6.41 10.59 27.76
CA ARG A 306 -5.39 9.56 28.01
C ARG A 306 -5.27 8.66 26.78
N PRO A 307 -4.05 8.19 26.43
CA PRO A 307 -3.84 7.19 25.39
C PRO A 307 -4.56 5.89 25.73
#